data_ba444d8dc8f511b05540a63255487e2f
#
_entry.id   ba444d8dc8f511b05540a63255487e2f
#
_cell.length_a   1.000
_cell.length_b   1.000
_cell.length_c   1.000
_cell.angle_alpha   90.00
_cell.angle_beta   90.00
_cell.angle_gamma   90.00
#
_symmetry.space_group_name_H-M   'P 1'
#
loop_
_entity.id
_entity.type
_entity.pdbx_description
1 polymer ?
#
loop_
_entity_poly.entity_id
_entity_poly.type
_entity_poly.pdbx_seq_one_letter_code
_entity_poly.pdbx_strand_id
1 'polypeptide(L)'
;KKEEVEVEERAIRYIAKAADGSMRDALSLLDQCIAFHIGEKLTYDKVLSVLGAVDTDVYSALLRRMIDRDVKGVLQTVNDLVMEGKELAQLTTDFTWYLRNLLLAKSSDNMEDVLDVSTENLAQLKEEAQMIENDALMRYIRIFSDLSNQLKYATQKRVLLEVALIRICVPQMETRQDTILERIRALEEKVEKGLVAQAPPQGYRAAD
;
A
#
# COMPACT_ATOMS: atom_id res chain seq x y z
N LYS A 1 -20.72 2.01 26.52
CA LYS A 1 -21.62 1.53 27.61
C LYS A 1 -22.36 2.68 28.33
N LYS A 2 -21.73 3.85 28.50
CA LYS A 2 -22.43 5.03 29.08
C LYS A 2 -23.31 5.73 28.06
N GLU A 3 -22.91 5.72 26.78
CA GLU A 3 -23.66 6.39 25.69
C GLU A 3 -24.63 5.44 24.97
N GLU A 4 -24.79 4.17 25.47
CA GLU A 4 -25.69 3.14 24.92
C GLU A 4 -25.50 2.87 23.40
N VAL A 5 -24.33 3.16 22.87
CA VAL A 5 -23.98 2.91 21.45
C VAL A 5 -23.36 1.54 21.30
N GLU A 6 -23.91 0.73 20.40
CA GLU A 6 -23.28 -0.51 19.98
C GLU A 6 -22.13 -0.22 19.01
N VAL A 7 -20.93 -0.73 19.33
CA VAL A 7 -19.74 -0.52 18.53
C VAL A 7 -19.09 -1.88 18.24
N GLU A 8 -18.70 -2.10 17.01
CA GLU A 8 -17.91 -3.27 16.63
C GLU A 8 -16.51 -3.20 17.25
N GLU A 9 -15.98 -4.34 17.67
CA GLU A 9 -14.62 -4.41 18.25
C GLU A 9 -13.54 -3.93 17.25
N ARG A 10 -13.68 -4.29 15.97
CA ARG A 10 -12.80 -3.83 14.89
C ARG A 10 -12.82 -2.30 14.74
N ALA A 11 -13.98 -1.68 14.90
CA ALA A 11 -14.13 -0.22 14.87
C ALA A 11 -13.39 0.45 16.05
N ILE A 12 -13.53 -0.10 17.27
CA ILE A 12 -12.86 0.43 18.47
C ILE A 12 -11.32 0.31 18.31
N ARG A 13 -10.84 -0.84 17.86
CA ARG A 13 -9.39 -1.06 17.62
C ARG A 13 -8.84 -0.07 16.59
N TYR A 14 -9.60 0.19 15.52
CA TYR A 14 -9.18 1.15 14.51
C TYR A 14 -9.10 2.57 15.07
N ILE A 15 -10.10 3.03 15.83
CA ILE A 15 -10.09 4.35 16.49
C ILE A 15 -8.90 4.47 17.44
N ALA A 16 -8.62 3.44 18.25
CA ALA A 16 -7.49 3.42 19.16
C ALA A 16 -6.15 3.55 18.41
N LYS A 17 -6.01 2.86 17.28
CA LYS A 17 -4.85 2.95 16.39
C LYS A 17 -4.72 4.33 15.76
N ALA A 18 -5.81 4.90 15.25
CA ALA A 18 -5.81 6.22 14.63
C ALA A 18 -5.47 7.36 15.61
N ALA A 19 -5.70 7.13 16.90
CA ALA A 19 -5.39 8.06 17.98
C ALA A 19 -3.92 8.03 18.44
N ASP A 20 -3.10 7.14 17.90
CA ASP A 20 -1.66 7.02 18.16
C ASP A 20 -1.28 7.06 19.65
N GLY A 21 -2.02 6.30 20.48
CA GLY A 21 -1.80 6.20 21.92
C GLY A 21 -2.41 7.33 22.77
N SER A 22 -3.01 8.35 22.17
CA SER A 22 -3.68 9.44 22.86
C SER A 22 -5.13 9.07 23.21
N MET A 23 -5.42 8.84 24.51
CA MET A 23 -6.79 8.58 24.98
C MET A 23 -7.75 9.74 24.66
N ARG A 24 -7.27 10.98 24.72
CA ARG A 24 -8.07 12.16 24.40
C ARG A 24 -8.50 12.17 22.94
N ASP A 25 -7.57 11.87 22.05
CA ASP A 25 -7.83 11.86 20.61
C ASP A 25 -8.73 10.67 20.25
N ALA A 26 -8.51 9.49 20.87
CA ALA A 26 -9.39 8.33 20.70
C ALA A 26 -10.85 8.65 21.08
N LEU A 27 -11.08 9.33 22.19
CA LEU A 27 -12.41 9.75 22.60
C LEU A 27 -13.00 10.79 21.63
N SER A 28 -12.20 11.75 21.16
CA SER A 28 -12.66 12.76 20.20
C SER A 28 -13.04 12.14 18.86
N LEU A 29 -12.27 11.16 18.35
CA LEU A 29 -12.58 10.42 17.14
C LEU A 29 -13.83 9.55 17.30
N LEU A 30 -13.98 8.90 18.47
CA LEU A 30 -15.19 8.13 18.79
C LEU A 30 -16.43 9.01 18.84
N ASP A 31 -16.36 10.15 19.51
CA ASP A 31 -17.46 11.12 19.59
C ASP A 31 -17.86 11.63 18.21
N GLN A 32 -16.86 11.90 17.36
CA GLN A 32 -17.10 12.28 15.96
C GLN A 32 -17.85 11.18 15.21
N CYS A 33 -17.40 9.94 15.31
CA CYS A 33 -18.06 8.81 14.65
C CYS A 33 -19.50 8.60 15.15
N ILE A 34 -19.75 8.74 16.44
CA ILE A 34 -21.09 8.65 17.04
C ILE A 34 -21.97 9.79 16.54
N ALA A 35 -21.45 11.02 16.47
CA ALA A 35 -22.21 12.19 16.01
C ALA A 35 -22.65 12.07 14.54
N PHE A 36 -21.86 11.42 13.69
CA PHE A 36 -22.23 11.16 12.29
C PHE A 36 -23.26 10.04 12.12
N HIS A 37 -23.34 9.10 13.08
CA HIS A 37 -24.19 7.90 13.00
C HIS A 37 -25.07 7.76 14.25
N ILE A 38 -25.77 8.84 14.62
CA ILE A 38 -26.62 8.88 15.82
C ILE A 38 -27.70 7.79 15.74
N GLY A 39 -27.75 6.95 16.79
CA GLY A 39 -28.77 5.90 16.92
C GLY A 39 -28.54 4.66 16.09
N GLU A 40 -27.42 4.57 15.39
CA GLU A 40 -27.03 3.40 14.62
C GLU A 40 -25.86 2.67 15.27
N LYS A 41 -25.77 1.35 15.00
CA LYS A 41 -24.56 0.59 15.36
C LYS A 41 -23.35 1.12 14.60
N LEU A 42 -22.27 1.42 15.31
CA LEU A 42 -21.03 1.90 14.74
C LEU A 42 -20.19 0.70 14.22
N THR A 43 -20.28 0.47 12.92
CA THR A 43 -19.50 -0.57 12.23
C THR A 43 -18.12 -0.05 11.83
N TYR A 44 -17.20 -0.98 11.49
CA TYR A 44 -15.87 -0.65 11.00
C TYR A 44 -15.92 0.26 9.75
N ASP A 45 -16.78 -0.05 8.77
CA ASP A 45 -16.92 0.72 7.53
C ASP A 45 -17.39 2.16 7.79
N LYS A 46 -18.31 2.34 8.76
CA LYS A 46 -18.77 3.68 9.16
C LYS A 46 -17.65 4.49 9.77
N VAL A 47 -16.82 3.89 10.61
CA VAL A 47 -15.63 4.55 11.17
C VAL A 47 -14.65 4.95 10.08
N LEU A 48 -14.32 4.05 9.13
CA LEU A 48 -13.48 4.37 7.99
C LEU A 48 -14.02 5.54 7.17
N SER A 49 -15.35 5.54 6.94
CA SER A 49 -16.01 6.61 6.18
C SER A 49 -15.86 7.97 6.87
N VAL A 50 -16.13 8.04 8.17
CA VAL A 50 -16.07 9.29 8.95
C VAL A 50 -14.63 9.80 9.08
N LEU A 51 -13.68 8.90 9.30
CA LEU A 51 -12.26 9.26 9.45
C LEU A 51 -11.53 9.43 8.10
N GLY A 52 -12.23 9.24 6.99
CA GLY A 52 -11.63 9.36 5.65
C GLY A 52 -10.61 8.27 5.31
N ALA A 53 -10.57 7.22 6.12
CA ALA A 53 -9.62 6.13 5.94
C ALA A 53 -10.02 5.18 4.79
N VAL A 54 -9.07 4.37 4.35
CA VAL A 54 -9.24 3.40 3.27
C VAL A 54 -9.18 1.99 3.86
N ASP A 55 -10.02 1.08 3.37
CA ASP A 55 -10.00 -0.31 3.80
C ASP A 55 -8.69 -1.01 3.36
N THR A 56 -8.25 -1.96 4.18
CA THR A 56 -7.08 -2.81 3.89
C THR A 56 -7.22 -3.55 2.57
N ASP A 57 -8.43 -3.94 2.17
CA ASP A 57 -8.70 -4.62 0.91
C ASP A 57 -8.34 -3.77 -0.31
N VAL A 58 -8.50 -2.45 -0.22
CA VAL A 58 -8.07 -1.52 -1.28
C VAL A 58 -6.54 -1.51 -1.39
N TYR A 59 -5.82 -1.59 -0.27
CA TYR A 59 -4.36 -1.68 -0.27
C TYR A 59 -3.87 -2.98 -0.87
N SER A 60 -4.54 -4.09 -0.56
CA SER A 60 -4.29 -5.41 -1.16
C SER A 60 -4.48 -5.36 -2.68
N ALA A 61 -5.61 -4.82 -3.15
CA ALA A 61 -5.88 -4.67 -4.58
C ALA A 61 -4.86 -3.77 -5.28
N LEU A 62 -4.46 -2.66 -4.64
CA LEU A 62 -3.45 -1.75 -5.16
C LEU A 62 -2.08 -2.45 -5.27
N LEU A 63 -1.67 -3.19 -4.24
CA LEU A 63 -0.43 -3.97 -4.25
C LEU A 63 -0.41 -4.98 -5.41
N ARG A 64 -1.48 -5.76 -5.58
CA ARG A 64 -1.60 -6.76 -6.67
C ARG A 64 -1.44 -6.11 -8.04
N ARG A 65 -2.13 -4.99 -8.29
CA ARG A 65 -1.99 -4.22 -9.54
C ARG A 65 -0.57 -3.69 -9.75
N MET A 66 0.12 -3.27 -8.68
CA MET A 66 1.51 -2.82 -8.76
C MET A 66 2.46 -3.97 -9.09
N ILE A 67 2.28 -5.15 -8.52
CA ILE A 67 3.04 -6.37 -8.81
C ILE A 67 2.84 -6.76 -10.28
N ASP A 68 1.58 -6.73 -10.76
CA ASP A 68 1.20 -7.03 -12.14
C ASP A 68 1.61 -5.95 -13.15
N ARG A 69 2.16 -4.82 -12.66
CA ARG A 69 2.54 -3.65 -13.48
C ARG A 69 1.38 -3.05 -14.27
N ASP A 70 0.17 -3.19 -13.74
CA ASP A 70 -1.05 -2.62 -14.32
C ASP A 70 -1.16 -1.13 -14.02
N VAL A 71 -0.45 -0.31 -14.81
CA VAL A 71 -0.47 1.15 -14.68
C VAL A 71 -1.89 1.71 -14.76
N LYS A 72 -2.70 1.19 -15.70
CA LYS A 72 -4.08 1.67 -15.89
C LYS A 72 -4.93 1.38 -14.66
N GLY A 73 -4.89 0.16 -14.15
CA GLY A 73 -5.66 -0.24 -12.98
C GLY A 73 -5.25 0.51 -11.71
N VAL A 74 -3.94 0.75 -11.53
CA VAL A 74 -3.42 1.55 -10.42
C VAL A 74 -3.93 2.99 -10.47
N LEU A 75 -3.86 3.65 -11.63
CA LEU A 75 -4.35 5.02 -11.80
C LEU A 75 -5.87 5.12 -11.64
N GLN A 76 -6.61 4.09 -12.08
CA GLN A 76 -8.06 4.02 -11.88
C GLN A 76 -8.39 3.93 -10.38
N THR A 77 -7.68 3.09 -9.61
CA THR A 77 -7.86 3.01 -8.15
C THR A 77 -7.65 4.37 -7.47
N VAL A 78 -6.60 5.10 -7.86
CA VAL A 78 -6.35 6.45 -7.32
C VAL A 78 -7.50 7.40 -7.67
N ASN A 79 -7.97 7.34 -8.91
CA ASN A 79 -9.10 8.18 -9.35
C ASN A 79 -10.36 7.90 -8.52
N ASP A 80 -10.69 6.63 -8.28
CA ASP A 80 -11.87 6.22 -7.53
C ASP A 80 -11.76 6.73 -6.07
N LEU A 81 -10.59 6.57 -5.43
CA LEU A 81 -10.33 7.09 -4.08
C LEU A 81 -10.45 8.62 -4.00
N VAL A 82 -9.98 9.35 -5.01
CA VAL A 82 -10.14 10.81 -5.10
C VAL A 82 -11.62 11.19 -5.23
N MET A 83 -12.37 10.47 -6.05
CA MET A 83 -13.81 10.70 -6.22
C MET A 83 -14.61 10.40 -4.94
N GLU A 84 -14.14 9.45 -4.12
CA GLU A 84 -14.68 9.17 -2.77
C GLU A 84 -14.25 10.21 -1.72
N GLY A 85 -13.43 11.18 -2.09
CA GLY A 85 -12.97 12.25 -1.18
C GLY A 85 -11.88 11.80 -0.21
N LYS A 86 -11.15 10.71 -0.49
CA LYS A 86 -10.06 10.24 0.37
C LYS A 86 -8.86 11.18 0.34
N GLU A 87 -8.25 11.42 1.50
CA GLU A 87 -7.08 12.29 1.62
C GLU A 87 -5.81 11.54 1.17
N LEU A 88 -5.14 12.04 0.11
CA LEU A 88 -4.03 11.33 -0.54
C LEU A 88 -2.76 11.23 0.32
N ALA A 89 -2.51 12.20 1.21
CA ALA A 89 -1.36 12.12 2.10
C ALA A 89 -1.58 11.05 3.18
N GLN A 90 -2.81 10.93 3.72
CA GLN A 90 -3.18 9.88 4.65
C GLN A 90 -3.11 8.51 3.97
N LEU A 91 -3.68 8.38 2.77
CA LEU A 91 -3.59 7.16 1.96
C LEU A 91 -2.12 6.71 1.78
N THR A 92 -1.23 7.65 1.46
CA THR A 92 0.20 7.36 1.25
C THR A 92 0.86 6.88 2.53
N THR A 93 0.53 7.49 3.67
CA THR A 93 1.05 7.11 4.99
C THR A 93 0.57 5.71 5.37
N ASP A 94 -0.73 5.46 5.27
CA ASP A 94 -1.34 4.17 5.63
C ASP A 94 -0.85 3.03 4.72
N PHE A 95 -0.70 3.31 3.42
CA PHE A 95 -0.13 2.34 2.50
C PHE A 95 1.35 2.04 2.79
N THR A 96 2.12 3.03 3.23
CA THR A 96 3.51 2.81 3.67
C THR A 96 3.55 1.89 4.89
N TRP A 97 2.63 2.07 5.85
CA TRP A 97 2.48 1.19 7.01
C TRP A 97 2.08 -0.22 6.60
N TYR A 98 1.17 -0.36 5.64
CA TYR A 98 0.78 -1.66 5.09
C TYR A 98 1.98 -2.38 4.47
N LEU A 99 2.78 -1.71 3.63
CA LEU A 99 3.99 -2.27 3.03
C LEU A 99 5.03 -2.67 4.09
N ARG A 100 5.22 -1.86 5.15
CA ARG A 100 6.07 -2.21 6.28
C ARG A 100 5.58 -3.48 6.98
N ASN A 101 4.28 -3.62 7.18
CA ASN A 101 3.70 -4.80 7.82
C ASN A 101 3.93 -6.07 6.97
N LEU A 102 3.85 -5.96 5.64
CA LEU A 102 4.23 -7.06 4.74
C LEU A 102 5.70 -7.46 4.91
N LEU A 103 6.61 -6.48 5.01
CA LEU A 103 8.03 -6.73 5.22
C LEU A 103 8.29 -7.46 6.56
N LEU A 104 7.62 -7.04 7.62
CA LEU A 104 7.72 -7.68 8.93
C LEU A 104 7.15 -9.11 8.90
N ALA A 105 5.98 -9.31 8.28
CA ALA A 105 5.36 -10.63 8.12
C ALA A 105 6.26 -11.61 7.34
N LYS A 106 7.09 -11.08 6.42
CA LYS A 106 8.06 -11.86 5.65
C LYS A 106 9.35 -12.17 6.40
N SER A 107 9.71 -11.33 7.37
CA SER A 107 11.00 -11.39 8.07
C SER A 107 11.01 -12.34 9.27
N SER A 108 9.85 -12.70 9.84
CA SER A 108 9.77 -13.56 11.02
C SER A 108 8.40 -14.22 11.18
N ASP A 109 8.41 -15.47 11.59
CA ASP A 109 7.19 -16.27 11.83
C ASP A 109 6.43 -15.87 13.10
N ASN A 110 7.10 -15.24 14.09
CA ASN A 110 6.55 -14.90 15.41
C ASN A 110 6.32 -13.39 15.61
N MET A 111 5.82 -12.70 14.60
CA MET A 111 5.60 -11.25 14.66
C MET A 111 4.17 -10.85 15.10
N GLU A 112 3.40 -11.79 15.64
CA GLU A 112 2.01 -11.55 16.07
C GLU A 112 1.92 -10.43 17.13
N ASP A 113 2.91 -10.36 18.03
CA ASP A 113 2.97 -9.35 19.08
C ASP A 113 3.44 -7.95 18.56
N VAL A 114 4.08 -7.91 17.39
CA VAL A 114 4.62 -6.66 16.79
C VAL A 114 3.67 -6.10 15.71
N LEU A 115 2.91 -6.98 15.07
CA LEU A 115 1.88 -6.63 14.12
C LEU A 115 0.56 -6.48 14.88
N ASP A 116 0.15 -5.24 15.09
CA ASP A 116 -1.15 -4.91 15.70
C ASP A 116 -2.29 -5.16 14.69
N VAL A 117 -2.41 -6.43 14.26
CA VAL A 117 -3.41 -6.90 13.29
C VAL A 117 -4.16 -8.11 13.86
N SER A 118 -5.42 -8.28 13.45
CA SER A 118 -6.20 -9.46 13.83
C SER A 118 -5.61 -10.73 13.20
N THR A 119 -5.88 -11.89 13.79
CA THR A 119 -5.38 -13.18 13.30
C THR A 119 -5.77 -13.46 11.84
N GLU A 120 -6.99 -13.04 11.42
CA GLU A 120 -7.47 -13.18 10.04
C GLU A 120 -6.66 -12.29 9.09
N ASN A 121 -6.44 -11.03 9.47
CA ASN A 121 -5.64 -10.09 8.69
C ASN A 121 -4.17 -10.52 8.63
N LEU A 122 -3.65 -11.20 9.64
CA LEU A 122 -2.29 -11.73 9.64
C LEU A 122 -2.10 -12.84 8.61
N ALA A 123 -3.06 -13.75 8.47
CA ALA A 123 -3.01 -14.82 7.47
C ALA A 123 -2.99 -14.24 6.05
N GLN A 124 -3.88 -13.28 5.77
CA GLN A 124 -3.91 -12.56 4.50
C GLN A 124 -2.59 -11.81 4.24
N LEU A 125 -2.06 -11.12 5.26
CA LEU A 125 -0.82 -10.36 5.14
C LEU A 125 0.38 -11.28 4.84
N LYS A 126 0.43 -12.48 5.46
CA LYS A 126 1.46 -13.49 5.18
C LYS A 126 1.37 -14.03 3.75
N GLU A 127 0.16 -14.27 3.24
CA GLU A 127 -0.06 -14.69 1.85
C GLU A 127 0.41 -13.59 0.88
N GLU A 128 0.00 -12.36 1.09
CA GLU A 128 0.37 -11.22 0.26
C GLU A 128 1.87 -10.93 0.30
N ALA A 129 2.51 -11.11 1.46
CA ALA A 129 3.94 -10.97 1.61
C ALA A 129 4.74 -11.96 0.72
N GLN A 130 4.20 -13.15 0.44
CA GLN A 130 4.84 -14.11 -0.47
C GLN A 130 4.73 -13.71 -1.95
N MET A 131 3.81 -12.80 -2.31
CA MET A 131 3.59 -12.39 -3.71
C MET A 131 4.64 -11.40 -4.21
N ILE A 132 5.42 -10.77 -3.32
CA ILE A 132 6.38 -9.73 -3.66
C ILE A 132 7.77 -10.05 -3.12
N GLU A 133 8.80 -9.84 -3.94
CA GLU A 133 10.20 -9.99 -3.52
C GLU A 133 10.64 -8.89 -2.55
N ASN A 134 11.60 -9.21 -1.65
CA ASN A 134 12.08 -8.28 -0.63
C ASN A 134 12.64 -6.98 -1.23
N ASP A 135 13.41 -7.09 -2.31
CA ASP A 135 14.02 -5.92 -2.96
C ASP A 135 12.96 -5.00 -3.56
N ALA A 136 11.93 -5.58 -4.20
CA ALA A 136 10.79 -4.83 -4.73
C ALA A 136 9.99 -4.16 -3.61
N LEU A 137 9.72 -4.87 -2.51
CA LEU A 137 9.01 -4.35 -1.36
C LEU A 137 9.78 -3.18 -0.70
N MET A 138 11.09 -3.34 -0.50
CA MET A 138 11.95 -2.27 0.02
C MET A 138 11.98 -1.05 -0.90
N ARG A 139 11.96 -1.26 -2.22
CA ARG A 139 11.87 -0.19 -3.21
C ARG A 139 10.54 0.54 -3.09
N TYR A 140 9.42 -0.17 -2.95
CA TYR A 140 8.10 0.44 -2.78
C TYR A 140 8.03 1.28 -1.50
N ILE A 141 8.48 0.74 -0.36
CA ILE A 141 8.53 1.46 0.91
C ILE A 141 9.33 2.76 0.76
N ARG A 142 10.48 2.72 0.09
CA ARG A 142 11.32 3.92 -0.12
C ARG A 142 10.59 4.96 -0.96
N ILE A 143 10.01 4.56 -2.10
CA ILE A 143 9.28 5.48 -2.98
C ILE A 143 8.11 6.14 -2.22
N PHE A 144 7.34 5.37 -1.46
CA PHE A 144 6.22 5.90 -0.69
C PHE A 144 6.66 6.76 0.51
N SER A 145 7.78 6.45 1.16
CA SER A 145 8.36 7.28 2.23
C SER A 145 8.83 8.63 1.67
N ASP A 146 9.52 8.64 0.52
CA ASP A 146 9.93 9.86 -0.17
C ASP A 146 8.70 10.68 -0.58
N LEU A 147 7.67 10.01 -1.11
CA LEU A 147 6.40 10.63 -1.51
C LEU A 147 5.68 11.27 -0.31
N SER A 148 5.59 10.58 0.83
CA SER A 148 4.96 11.12 2.05
C SER A 148 5.59 12.44 2.48
N ASN A 149 6.91 12.57 2.37
CA ASN A 149 7.61 13.81 2.67
C ASN A 149 7.30 14.93 1.65
N GLN A 150 7.19 14.58 0.36
CA GLN A 150 6.87 15.55 -0.70
C GLN A 150 5.43 16.05 -0.61
N LEU A 151 4.47 15.17 -0.26
CA LEU A 151 3.05 15.52 -0.16
C LEU A 151 2.74 16.55 0.92
N LYS A 152 3.58 16.68 1.95
CA LYS A 152 3.39 17.68 3.02
C LYS A 152 3.36 19.12 2.48
N TYR A 153 4.11 19.40 1.43
CA TYR A 153 4.31 20.74 0.89
C TYR A 153 3.79 20.89 -0.54
N ALA A 154 3.25 19.82 -1.12
CA ALA A 154 2.83 19.82 -2.52
C ALA A 154 1.45 20.45 -2.71
N THR A 155 1.34 21.29 -3.74
CA THR A 155 0.06 21.81 -4.24
C THR A 155 -0.67 20.78 -5.12
N GLN A 156 0.07 19.93 -5.83
CA GLN A 156 -0.47 18.92 -6.76
C GLN A 156 -0.23 17.50 -6.22
N LYS A 157 -0.83 17.18 -5.07
CA LYS A 157 -0.67 15.90 -4.39
C LYS A 157 -0.99 14.70 -5.29
N ARG A 158 -2.06 14.80 -6.08
CA ARG A 158 -2.51 13.75 -7.01
C ARG A 158 -1.43 13.41 -8.05
N VAL A 159 -0.85 14.40 -8.68
CA VAL A 159 0.18 14.20 -9.72
C VAL A 159 1.41 13.48 -9.12
N LEU A 160 1.84 13.88 -7.94
CA LEU A 160 2.98 13.23 -7.28
C LEU A 160 2.70 11.74 -6.98
N LEU A 161 1.51 11.43 -6.48
CA LEU A 161 1.10 10.04 -6.22
C LEU A 161 1.04 9.23 -7.53
N GLU A 162 0.39 9.75 -8.58
CA GLU A 162 0.31 9.08 -9.87
C GLU A 162 1.69 8.81 -10.48
N VAL A 163 2.60 9.79 -10.43
CA VAL A 163 3.99 9.61 -10.90
C VAL A 163 4.73 8.56 -10.09
N ALA A 164 4.60 8.55 -8.76
CA ALA A 164 5.24 7.56 -7.92
C ALA A 164 4.75 6.13 -8.24
N LEU A 165 3.44 5.96 -8.46
CA LEU A 165 2.84 4.68 -8.82
C LEU A 165 3.27 4.21 -10.23
N ILE A 166 3.34 5.13 -11.20
CA ILE A 166 3.88 4.81 -12.54
C ILE A 166 5.33 4.33 -12.44
N ARG A 167 6.19 5.00 -11.64
CA ARG A 167 7.59 4.58 -11.43
C ARG A 167 7.69 3.20 -10.80
N ILE A 168 6.77 2.84 -9.93
CA ILE A 168 6.68 1.49 -9.34
C ILE A 168 6.36 0.45 -10.42
N CYS A 169 5.34 0.71 -11.24
CA CYS A 169 4.88 -0.20 -12.28
C CYS A 169 5.86 -0.29 -13.47
N VAL A 170 6.64 0.78 -13.72
CA VAL A 170 7.58 0.87 -14.85
C VAL A 170 9.02 1.12 -14.33
N PRO A 171 9.71 0.10 -13.79
CA PRO A 171 11.04 0.25 -13.20
C PRO A 171 12.10 0.80 -14.17
N GLN A 172 11.88 0.68 -15.50
CA GLN A 172 12.78 1.21 -16.51
C GLN A 172 12.89 2.75 -16.47
N MET A 173 11.88 3.44 -15.92
CA MET A 173 11.91 4.89 -15.76
C MET A 173 12.75 5.35 -14.56
N GLU A 174 13.23 4.42 -13.74
CA GLU A 174 14.01 4.74 -12.56
C GLU A 174 15.52 4.53 -12.83
N THR A 175 16.32 5.58 -12.56
CA THR A 175 17.77 5.58 -12.78
C THR A 175 18.56 5.35 -11.48
N ARG A 176 17.89 5.11 -10.35
CA ARG A 176 18.54 4.84 -9.05
C ARG A 176 19.27 3.50 -9.06
N GLN A 177 20.40 3.44 -8.36
CA GLN A 177 21.24 2.23 -8.30
C GLN A 177 20.47 0.99 -7.82
N ASP A 178 19.58 1.14 -6.84
CA ASP A 178 18.82 0.01 -6.29
C ASP A 178 17.88 -0.61 -7.32
N THR A 179 17.23 0.22 -8.13
CA THR A 179 16.36 -0.25 -9.22
C THR A 179 17.17 -0.91 -10.33
N ILE A 180 18.41 -0.45 -10.56
CA ILE A 180 19.33 -1.10 -11.49
C ILE A 180 19.73 -2.48 -10.97
N LEU A 181 20.03 -2.61 -9.68
CA LEU A 181 20.36 -3.90 -9.05
C LEU A 181 19.19 -4.89 -9.11
N GLU A 182 17.94 -4.43 -8.81
CA GLU A 182 16.73 -5.25 -8.96
C GLU A 182 16.57 -5.77 -10.40
N ARG A 183 16.81 -4.90 -11.38
CA ARG A 183 16.76 -5.28 -12.80
C ARG A 183 17.85 -6.27 -13.19
N ILE A 184 19.06 -6.11 -12.65
CA ILE A 184 20.17 -7.04 -12.88
C ILE A 184 19.79 -8.41 -12.32
N ARG A 185 19.33 -8.52 -11.07
CA ARG A 185 18.90 -9.79 -10.47
C ARG A 185 17.79 -10.47 -11.27
N ALA A 186 16.78 -9.68 -11.69
CA ALA A 186 15.69 -10.21 -12.52
C ALA A 186 16.18 -10.72 -13.90
N LEU A 187 17.27 -10.18 -14.44
CA LEU A 187 17.89 -10.66 -15.66
C LEU A 187 18.73 -11.92 -15.38
N GLU A 188 19.49 -11.94 -14.30
CA GLU A 188 20.27 -13.11 -13.85
C GLU A 188 19.34 -14.33 -13.66
N GLU A 189 18.22 -14.18 -12.96
CA GLU A 189 17.23 -15.26 -12.81
C GLU A 189 16.66 -15.76 -14.16
N LYS A 190 16.41 -14.85 -15.08
CA LYS A 190 15.95 -15.24 -16.43
C LYS A 190 17.01 -16.01 -17.20
N VAL A 191 18.27 -15.64 -17.05
CA VAL A 191 19.40 -16.35 -17.67
C VAL A 191 19.55 -17.73 -17.04
N GLU A 192 19.51 -17.85 -15.72
CA GLU A 192 19.58 -19.13 -15.00
C GLU A 192 18.43 -20.08 -15.35
N LYS A 193 17.22 -19.55 -15.52
CA LYS A 193 16.02 -20.30 -15.95
C LYS A 193 16.02 -20.62 -17.47
N GLY A 194 17.10 -20.26 -18.20
CA GLY A 194 17.22 -20.54 -19.63
C GLY A 194 16.25 -19.77 -20.54
N LEU A 195 15.64 -18.72 -20.03
CA LEU A 195 14.64 -17.90 -20.75
C LEU A 195 15.29 -16.78 -21.57
N VAL A 196 16.54 -16.96 -22.01
CA VAL A 196 17.19 -16.00 -22.90
C VAL A 196 16.63 -16.23 -24.31
N ALA A 197 15.86 -15.26 -24.80
CA ALA A 197 15.44 -15.25 -26.19
C ALA A 197 16.68 -15.28 -27.09
N GLN A 198 16.81 -16.32 -27.90
CA GLN A 198 17.85 -16.35 -28.96
C GLN A 198 17.57 -15.13 -29.86
N ALA A 199 18.55 -14.24 -29.94
CA ALA A 199 18.52 -13.15 -30.92
C ALA A 199 18.41 -13.79 -32.31
N PRO A 200 17.52 -13.28 -33.19
CA PRO A 200 17.46 -13.77 -34.54
C PRO A 200 18.84 -13.63 -35.21
N PRO A 201 19.33 -14.63 -35.99
CA PRO A 201 20.58 -14.53 -36.63
C PRO A 201 20.62 -13.31 -37.56
N GLN A 202 21.47 -12.35 -37.28
CA GLN A 202 21.74 -11.25 -38.19
C GLN A 202 22.41 -11.81 -39.43
N GLY A 203 21.60 -12.00 -40.48
CA GLY A 203 22.14 -12.35 -41.80
C GLY A 203 23.01 -11.20 -42.31
N TYR A 204 24.32 -11.42 -42.32
CA TYR A 204 25.24 -10.61 -43.08
C TYR A 204 24.84 -10.75 -44.57
N ARG A 205 24.21 -9.74 -45.14
CA ARG A 205 24.18 -9.54 -46.58
C ARG A 205 25.53 -8.92 -46.93
N ALA A 206 26.44 -9.75 -47.47
CA ALA A 206 27.54 -9.25 -48.26
C ALA A 206 26.95 -8.54 -49.47
N ALA A 207 27.35 -7.30 -49.69
CA ALA A 207 27.09 -6.58 -50.91
C ALA A 207 28.19 -6.99 -51.93
N ASP A 208 27.74 -7.51 -53.07
CA ASP A 208 28.48 -7.47 -54.34
C ASP A 208 28.28 -6.12 -54.99
#